data_03e1ff09327174e4a4a4c043f16863c8
#
_entry.id   03e1ff09327174e4a4a4c043f16863c8
#
_cell.length_a   1.000
_cell.length_b   1.000
_cell.length_c   1.000
_cell.angle_alpha   90.00
_cell.angle_beta   90.00
_cell.angle_gamma   90.00
#
_symmetry.space_group_name_H-M   'P 1'
#
loop_
_entity.id
_entity.type
_entity.pdbx_description
1 polymer ?
#
loop_
_entity_poly.entity_id
_entity_poly.type
_entity_poly.pdbx_seq_one_letter_code
_entity_poly.pdbx_strand_id
1 'polypeptide(L)'
;MNKTIFVSIASYKDFDVVNTIIDCFNRANNPNNVFVGVCLQDTEVELKRITDLINNHPFYLNVKFMQILASDAQGCGWARNLIMENLYNNEDYFLCVDSHSRFLIGWDDEYINQLSEIPSKGVISVFPQIFEFNETYDVYSKRNVATIYTSNAPTWTPDFIPPHCMRHPIDGYEKVMNVSGGNLFGSGEIVNILKVNEYYNPTKEQEIYSLLLFKSGYDVFAIRKNIIWHKYIPNYNSSYRELCNWSKFNPNMDFVTGLKDYGGTERTTLEWVNEVYKECKTCKK
;
A
#
# COMPACT_ATOMS: atom_id res chain seq x y z
N MET A 1 22.63 -9.57 -11.59
CA MET A 1 22.65 -8.35 -10.76
C MET A 1 21.76 -8.61 -9.57
N ASN A 2 22.17 -8.19 -8.38
CA ASN A 2 21.32 -8.34 -7.20
C ASN A 2 20.17 -7.34 -7.33
N LYS A 3 18.95 -7.83 -7.24
CA LYS A 3 17.73 -7.02 -7.32
C LYS A 3 17.47 -6.31 -6.00
N THR A 4 17.21 -5.01 -6.04
CA THR A 4 16.96 -4.19 -4.88
C THR A 4 15.46 -3.91 -4.69
N ILE A 5 14.99 -3.88 -3.45
CA ILE A 5 13.59 -3.60 -3.11
C ILE A 5 13.53 -2.43 -2.14
N PHE A 6 12.76 -1.41 -2.49
CA PHE A 6 12.40 -0.33 -1.58
C PHE A 6 11.06 -0.61 -0.91
N VAL A 7 11.02 -0.62 0.42
CA VAL A 7 9.80 -0.81 1.22
C VAL A 7 9.37 0.52 1.82
N SER A 8 8.19 0.99 1.46
CA SER A 8 7.58 2.24 1.91
C SER A 8 6.61 2.00 3.05
N ILE A 9 6.83 2.65 4.21
CA ILE A 9 6.03 2.50 5.43
C ILE A 9 5.60 3.87 5.96
N ALA A 10 4.31 4.18 5.88
CA ALA A 10 3.74 5.32 6.59
C ALA A 10 3.27 4.88 7.98
N SER A 11 3.74 5.57 9.04
CA SER A 11 3.41 5.25 10.43
C SER A 11 2.86 6.48 11.14
N TYR A 12 1.68 6.35 11.75
CA TYR A 12 1.04 7.39 12.54
C TYR A 12 0.69 6.87 13.93
N LYS A 13 1.42 7.34 14.96
CA LYS A 13 1.26 6.92 16.37
C LYS A 13 1.20 5.40 16.54
N ASP A 14 2.07 4.71 15.82
CA ASP A 14 2.07 3.26 15.78
C ASP A 14 3.46 2.69 16.07
N PHE A 15 3.62 2.22 17.30
CA PHE A 15 4.89 1.64 17.74
C PHE A 15 5.19 0.27 17.08
N ASP A 16 4.19 -0.41 16.51
CA ASP A 16 4.38 -1.71 15.84
C ASP A 16 5.22 -1.61 14.56
N VAL A 17 5.45 -0.39 14.08
CA VAL A 17 6.39 -0.10 12.97
C VAL A 17 7.79 -0.66 13.23
N VAL A 18 8.26 -0.67 14.49
CA VAL A 18 9.55 -1.28 14.88
C VAL A 18 9.57 -2.76 14.54
N ASN A 19 8.52 -3.48 14.94
CA ASN A 19 8.40 -4.91 14.65
C ASN A 19 8.25 -5.18 13.14
N THR A 20 7.53 -4.33 12.42
CA THR A 20 7.38 -4.42 10.97
C THR A 20 8.73 -4.30 10.26
N ILE A 21 9.55 -3.31 10.64
CA ILE A 21 10.90 -3.12 10.07
C ILE A 21 11.79 -4.33 10.39
N ILE A 22 11.80 -4.78 11.64
CA ILE A 22 12.62 -5.92 12.08
C ILE A 22 12.18 -7.19 11.35
N ASP A 23 10.88 -7.46 11.25
CA ASP A 23 10.36 -8.65 10.58
C ASP A 23 10.66 -8.62 9.07
N CYS A 24 10.60 -7.44 8.45
CA CYS A 24 10.97 -7.23 7.05
C CYS A 24 12.38 -7.74 6.75
N PHE A 25 13.38 -7.33 7.52
CA PHE A 25 14.77 -7.76 7.33
C PHE A 25 15.01 -9.21 7.74
N ASN A 26 14.47 -9.63 8.88
CA ASN A 26 14.73 -10.98 9.43
C ASN A 26 14.12 -12.07 8.57
N ARG A 27 13.11 -11.77 7.76
CA ARG A 27 12.42 -12.73 6.91
C ARG A 27 12.80 -12.63 5.44
N ALA A 28 13.59 -11.65 5.05
CA ALA A 28 14.14 -11.58 3.70
C ALA A 28 15.25 -12.59 3.48
N ASN A 29 15.31 -13.21 2.30
CA ASN A 29 16.44 -14.03 1.87
C ASN A 29 17.67 -13.19 1.57
N ASN A 30 17.45 -11.95 1.07
CA ASN A 30 18.51 -11.03 0.66
C ASN A 30 18.40 -9.67 1.40
N PRO A 31 18.49 -9.64 2.74
CA PRO A 31 18.22 -8.42 3.52
C PRO A 31 19.15 -7.25 3.18
N ASN A 32 20.34 -7.49 2.66
CA ASN A 32 21.27 -6.45 2.19
C ASN A 32 20.75 -5.68 0.94
N ASN A 33 19.80 -6.25 0.21
CA ASN A 33 19.18 -5.65 -0.97
C ASN A 33 17.83 -5.01 -0.66
N VAL A 34 17.41 -5.01 0.61
CA VAL A 34 16.17 -4.38 1.08
C VAL A 34 16.50 -3.01 1.66
N PHE A 35 15.77 -1.99 1.23
CA PHE A 35 15.87 -0.61 1.71
C PHE A 35 14.50 -0.18 2.22
N VAL A 36 14.44 0.38 3.41
CA VAL A 36 13.18 0.77 4.05
C VAL A 36 13.12 2.28 4.22
N GLY A 37 12.09 2.90 3.66
CA GLY A 37 11.76 4.30 3.87
C GLY A 37 10.55 4.44 4.78
N VAL A 38 10.67 5.18 5.87
CA VAL A 38 9.61 5.34 6.87
C VAL A 38 9.28 6.80 7.09
N CYS A 39 8.00 7.15 6.99
CA CYS A 39 7.49 8.42 7.50
C CYS A 39 6.87 8.19 8.88
N LEU A 40 7.63 8.56 9.93
CA LEU A 40 7.17 8.48 11.32
C LEU A 40 6.43 9.77 11.69
N GLN A 41 5.19 9.64 12.11
CA GLN A 41 4.32 10.74 12.52
C GLN A 41 3.87 10.51 13.96
N ASP A 42 4.63 11.08 14.94
CA ASP A 42 4.37 10.84 16.35
C ASP A 42 4.78 12.04 17.22
N THR A 43 4.81 11.86 18.54
CA THR A 43 5.41 12.80 19.48
C THR A 43 6.94 12.77 19.38
N GLU A 44 7.62 13.84 19.75
CA GLU A 44 9.09 13.89 19.75
C GLU A 44 9.73 12.73 20.53
N VAL A 45 9.12 12.34 21.64
CA VAL A 45 9.61 11.24 22.50
C VAL A 45 9.55 9.91 21.76
N GLU A 46 8.41 9.60 21.10
CA GLU A 46 8.25 8.34 20.37
C GLU A 46 9.07 8.34 19.08
N LEU A 47 9.19 9.46 18.38
CA LEU A 47 10.07 9.58 17.21
C LEU A 47 11.51 9.19 17.56
N LYS A 48 12.03 9.77 18.66
CA LYS A 48 13.37 9.44 19.16
C LYS A 48 13.48 7.98 19.58
N ARG A 49 12.50 7.46 20.33
CA ARG A 49 12.50 6.08 20.83
C ARG A 49 12.52 5.06 19.69
N ILE A 50 11.69 5.25 18.67
CA ILE A 50 11.62 4.36 17.50
C ILE A 50 12.94 4.37 16.73
N THR A 51 13.48 5.56 16.46
CA THR A 51 14.74 5.68 15.71
C THR A 51 15.92 5.09 16.48
N ASP A 52 16.01 5.30 17.81
CA ASP A 52 17.06 4.72 18.64
C ASP A 52 17.01 3.18 18.62
N LEU A 53 15.81 2.59 18.64
CA LEU A 53 15.65 1.13 18.56
C LEU A 53 16.14 0.58 17.21
N ILE A 54 15.79 1.24 16.11
CA ILE A 54 16.19 0.78 14.78
C ILE A 54 17.68 1.03 14.54
N ASN A 55 18.26 2.12 15.03
CA ASN A 55 19.69 2.41 14.91
C ASN A 55 20.58 1.36 15.59
N ASN A 56 20.04 0.55 16.49
CA ASN A 56 20.72 -0.60 17.08
C ASN A 56 20.55 -1.92 16.30
N HIS A 57 19.74 -1.92 15.23
CA HIS A 57 19.52 -3.10 14.40
C HIS A 57 20.65 -3.28 13.37
N PRO A 58 21.07 -4.52 13.02
CA PRO A 58 22.16 -4.75 12.06
C PRO A 58 21.97 -4.08 10.69
N PHE A 59 20.73 -3.90 10.24
CA PHE A 59 20.39 -3.30 8.95
C PHE A 59 20.01 -1.81 9.03
N TYR A 60 20.40 -1.11 10.11
CA TYR A 60 20.01 0.29 10.32
C TYR A 60 20.42 1.22 9.17
N LEU A 61 21.53 0.95 8.49
CA LEU A 61 22.00 1.74 7.33
C LEU A 61 21.07 1.67 6.13
N ASN A 62 20.25 0.62 6.05
CA ASN A 62 19.27 0.43 5.00
C ASN A 62 17.90 1.01 5.38
N VAL A 63 17.76 1.65 6.55
CA VAL A 63 16.52 2.30 7.00
C VAL A 63 16.70 3.82 7.00
N LYS A 64 15.80 4.50 6.33
CA LYS A 64 15.76 5.97 6.31
C LYS A 64 14.44 6.47 6.88
N PHE A 65 14.52 7.53 7.68
CA PHE A 65 13.36 8.12 8.34
C PHE A 65 13.10 9.55 7.89
N MET A 66 11.82 9.86 7.70
CA MET A 66 11.27 11.19 7.84
C MET A 66 10.52 11.24 9.17
N GLN A 67 10.81 12.26 9.99
CA GLN A 67 10.22 12.45 11.32
C GLN A 67 9.33 13.69 11.29
N ILE A 68 8.07 13.52 11.60
CA ILE A 68 7.05 14.55 11.54
C ILE A 68 6.24 14.49 12.84
N LEU A 69 5.96 15.65 13.43
CA LEU A 69 5.07 15.68 14.58
C LEU A 69 3.66 15.23 14.17
N ALA A 70 3.01 14.46 15.03
CA ALA A 70 1.66 13.97 14.76
C ALA A 70 0.65 15.10 14.52
N SER A 71 0.86 16.28 15.09
CA SER A 71 0.07 17.49 14.85
C SER A 71 0.15 18.00 13.40
N ASP A 72 1.23 17.68 12.70
CA ASP A 72 1.50 18.14 11.33
C ASP A 72 1.16 17.09 10.27
N ALA A 73 0.71 15.92 10.73
CA ALA A 73 0.31 14.81 9.85
C ALA A 73 -0.86 15.19 8.94
N GLN A 74 -0.80 14.78 7.67
CA GLN A 74 -1.77 15.13 6.64
C GLN A 74 -2.39 13.90 5.96
N GLY A 75 -2.20 12.71 6.54
CA GLY A 75 -2.78 11.48 6.07
C GLY A 75 -1.79 10.50 5.47
N CYS A 76 -2.26 9.27 5.23
CA CYS A 76 -1.42 8.17 4.79
C CYS A 76 -0.84 8.41 3.39
N GLY A 77 -1.66 8.81 2.43
CA GLY A 77 -1.23 9.09 1.07
C GLY A 77 -0.18 10.21 0.98
N TRP A 78 -0.36 11.28 1.78
CA TRP A 78 0.65 12.33 1.89
C TRP A 78 1.98 11.80 2.47
N ALA A 79 1.93 11.03 3.53
CA ALA A 79 3.13 10.45 4.13
C ALA A 79 3.87 9.51 3.16
N ARG A 80 3.14 8.70 2.40
CA ARG A 80 3.71 7.83 1.36
C ARG A 80 4.29 8.62 0.20
N ASN A 81 3.65 9.73 -0.19
CA ASN A 81 4.22 10.62 -1.20
C ASN A 81 5.56 11.21 -0.75
N LEU A 82 5.64 11.69 0.49
CA LEU A 82 6.90 12.17 1.06
C LEU A 82 8.01 11.11 1.05
N ILE A 83 7.68 9.86 1.38
CA ILE A 83 8.64 8.74 1.32
C ILE A 83 9.15 8.56 -0.11
N MET A 84 8.25 8.49 -1.08
CA MET A 84 8.59 8.30 -2.49
C MET A 84 9.43 9.45 -3.06
N GLU A 85 9.17 10.67 -2.63
CA GLU A 85 9.90 11.86 -3.09
C GLU A 85 11.30 11.99 -2.49
N ASN A 86 11.47 11.63 -1.21
CA ASN A 86 12.65 11.98 -0.45
C ASN A 86 13.56 10.79 -0.09
N LEU A 87 13.03 9.57 -0.04
CA LEU A 87 13.75 8.40 0.46
C LEU A 87 13.98 7.31 -0.59
N TYR A 88 13.13 7.20 -1.61
CA TYR A 88 13.31 6.26 -2.72
C TYR A 88 14.51 6.66 -3.59
N ASN A 89 15.36 5.69 -3.95
CA ASN A 89 16.61 5.95 -4.66
C ASN A 89 16.76 5.05 -5.91
N ASN A 90 15.69 4.86 -6.67
CA ASN A 90 15.65 4.07 -7.91
C ASN A 90 15.98 2.58 -7.70
N GLU A 91 15.55 1.99 -6.61
CA GLU A 91 15.58 0.55 -6.39
C GLU A 91 14.78 -0.17 -7.50
N ASP A 92 15.16 -1.41 -7.83
CA ASP A 92 14.53 -2.18 -8.92
C ASP A 92 13.04 -2.42 -8.71
N TYR A 93 12.63 -2.59 -7.44
CA TYR A 93 11.25 -2.84 -7.04
C TYR A 93 10.79 -1.92 -5.92
N PHE A 94 9.48 -1.73 -5.86
CA PHE A 94 8.80 -0.95 -4.84
C PHE A 94 7.74 -1.81 -4.14
N LEU A 95 7.73 -1.78 -2.82
CA LEU A 95 6.72 -2.41 -1.97
C LEU A 95 6.13 -1.37 -1.01
N CYS A 96 4.82 -1.23 -0.99
CA CYS A 96 4.10 -0.43 -0.01
C CYS A 96 3.38 -1.32 0.99
N VAL A 97 3.61 -1.10 2.29
CA VAL A 97 2.96 -1.83 3.39
C VAL A 97 2.54 -0.90 4.51
N ASP A 98 1.65 -1.38 5.37
CA ASP A 98 1.26 -0.66 6.58
C ASP A 98 2.26 -0.88 7.72
N SER A 99 2.26 0.05 8.69
CA SER A 99 3.21 0.06 9.82
C SER A 99 3.07 -1.11 10.80
N HIS A 100 2.04 -1.93 10.67
CA HIS A 100 1.75 -3.10 11.50
C HIS A 100 1.59 -4.35 10.63
N SER A 101 2.59 -4.60 9.81
CA SER A 101 2.66 -5.72 8.87
C SER A 101 3.66 -6.79 9.32
N ARG A 102 3.49 -8.03 8.82
CA ARG A 102 4.46 -9.13 8.97
C ARG A 102 4.66 -9.80 7.63
N PHE A 103 5.82 -10.41 7.44
CA PHE A 103 6.28 -10.91 6.16
C PHE A 103 6.38 -12.43 6.12
N LEU A 104 6.19 -13.02 4.98
CA LEU A 104 6.54 -14.43 4.71
C LEU A 104 8.07 -14.60 4.77
N ILE A 105 8.55 -15.75 5.19
CA ILE A 105 9.97 -16.09 5.05
C ILE A 105 10.33 -16.17 3.57
N GLY A 106 11.37 -15.41 3.14
CA GLY A 106 11.77 -15.28 1.74
C GLY A 106 10.81 -14.41 0.89
N TRP A 107 10.11 -13.47 1.52
CA TRP A 107 9.13 -12.60 0.89
C TRP A 107 9.69 -11.81 -0.30
N ASP A 108 10.95 -11.42 -0.23
CA ASP A 108 11.66 -10.65 -1.26
C ASP A 108 11.76 -11.43 -2.57
N ASP A 109 12.26 -12.66 -2.53
CA ASP A 109 12.31 -13.55 -3.68
C ASP A 109 10.91 -13.95 -4.15
N GLU A 110 9.99 -14.19 -3.22
CA GLU A 110 8.63 -14.59 -3.55
C GLU A 110 7.88 -13.52 -4.35
N TYR A 111 7.96 -12.24 -3.93
CA TYR A 111 7.35 -11.15 -4.70
C TYR A 111 7.96 -11.02 -6.09
N ILE A 112 9.28 -11.11 -6.22
CA ILE A 112 9.95 -11.04 -7.52
C ILE A 112 9.50 -12.19 -8.42
N ASN A 113 9.41 -13.41 -7.88
CA ASN A 113 8.95 -14.58 -8.62
C ASN A 113 7.50 -14.41 -9.09
N GLN A 114 6.59 -14.04 -8.19
CA GLN A 114 5.18 -13.83 -8.53
C GLN A 114 5.01 -12.69 -9.56
N LEU A 115 5.78 -11.61 -9.45
CA LEU A 115 5.75 -10.52 -10.43
C LEU A 115 6.21 -10.99 -11.81
N SER A 116 7.13 -11.95 -11.89
CA SER A 116 7.60 -12.50 -13.17
C SER A 116 6.57 -13.40 -13.86
N GLU A 117 5.60 -13.93 -13.12
CA GLU A 117 4.55 -14.80 -13.65
C GLU A 117 3.35 -14.03 -14.21
N ILE A 118 3.13 -12.79 -13.76
CA ILE A 118 2.04 -11.95 -14.27
C ILE A 118 2.44 -11.23 -15.59
N PRO A 119 1.46 -10.79 -16.39
CA PRO A 119 1.75 -10.05 -17.61
C PRO A 119 2.61 -8.80 -17.38
N SER A 120 3.40 -8.41 -18.38
CA SER A 120 4.19 -7.17 -18.36
C SER A 120 3.33 -5.95 -18.06
N LYS A 121 3.89 -4.94 -17.41
CA LYS A 121 3.17 -3.80 -16.83
C LYS A 121 2.10 -4.23 -15.80
N GLY A 122 2.37 -5.31 -15.06
CA GLY A 122 1.57 -5.72 -13.92
C GLY A 122 2.12 -5.22 -12.60
N VAL A 123 1.24 -5.03 -11.63
CA VAL A 123 1.57 -4.86 -10.21
C VAL A 123 0.81 -5.87 -9.39
N ILE A 124 1.40 -6.32 -8.29
CA ILE A 124 0.75 -7.23 -7.35
C ILE A 124 0.11 -6.41 -6.24
N SER A 125 -1.17 -6.63 -6.00
CA SER A 125 -1.83 -6.06 -4.84
C SER A 125 -2.97 -6.96 -4.37
N VAL A 126 -2.97 -7.27 -3.07
CA VAL A 126 -3.97 -8.11 -2.44
C VAL A 126 -4.16 -7.64 -0.99
N PHE A 127 -5.35 -7.76 -0.45
CA PHE A 127 -5.56 -7.46 0.97
C PHE A 127 -4.73 -8.40 1.83
N PRO A 128 -3.84 -7.87 2.69
CA PRO A 128 -3.07 -8.69 3.60
C PRO A 128 -4.00 -9.50 4.51
N GLN A 129 -3.60 -10.72 4.81
CA GLN A 129 -4.32 -11.57 5.76
C GLN A 129 -4.14 -11.04 7.17
N ILE A 130 -5.16 -11.27 8.01
CA ILE A 130 -5.10 -10.92 9.43
C ILE A 130 -4.11 -11.83 10.16
N PHE A 131 -3.36 -11.28 11.12
CA PHE A 131 -2.65 -12.04 12.14
C PHE A 131 -3.05 -11.60 13.54
N GLU A 132 -3.03 -12.53 14.49
CA GLU A 132 -3.31 -12.29 15.90
C GLU A 132 -2.04 -12.44 16.74
N PHE A 133 -1.91 -11.65 17.82
CA PHE A 133 -0.65 -11.49 18.57
C PHE A 133 -0.16 -12.71 19.34
N ASN A 134 -1.00 -13.71 19.58
CA ASN A 134 -0.70 -14.81 20.49
C ASN A 134 -0.21 -16.08 19.80
N GLU A 135 0.01 -16.01 18.50
CA GLU A 135 0.38 -17.18 17.72
C GLU A 135 1.79 -17.03 17.21
N THR A 136 2.53 -18.12 17.23
CA THR A 136 3.80 -18.25 16.53
C THR A 136 3.58 -17.84 15.08
N TYR A 137 4.47 -17.04 14.51
CA TYR A 137 4.42 -16.40 13.19
C TYR A 137 4.23 -17.34 11.99
N ASP A 138 3.89 -18.60 12.23
CA ASP A 138 3.68 -19.65 11.22
C ASP A 138 2.22 -19.91 10.89
N VAL A 139 1.31 -19.04 11.33
CA VAL A 139 -0.10 -19.22 11.01
C VAL A 139 -0.35 -18.76 9.58
N TYR A 140 -0.20 -19.68 8.68
CA TYR A 140 -0.66 -19.53 7.32
C TYR A 140 -2.19 -19.39 7.32
N SER A 141 -2.68 -18.20 7.06
CA SER A 141 -4.10 -18.07 6.77
C SER A 141 -4.45 -18.97 5.58
N LYS A 142 -5.45 -19.82 5.75
CA LYS A 142 -5.91 -20.73 4.70
C LYS A 142 -6.68 -20.04 3.57
N ARG A 143 -6.77 -18.70 3.60
CA ARG A 143 -7.58 -17.92 2.66
C ARG A 143 -6.74 -16.83 2.03
N ASN A 144 -6.37 -17.03 0.80
CA ASN A 144 -5.89 -15.95 -0.07
C ASN A 144 -7.10 -15.23 -0.66
N VAL A 145 -7.07 -13.92 -0.65
CA VAL A 145 -8.27 -13.15 -0.93
C VAL A 145 -7.95 -11.95 -1.80
N ALA A 146 -8.54 -11.93 -3.00
CA ALA A 146 -8.49 -10.76 -3.87
C ALA A 146 -9.28 -9.59 -3.28
N THR A 147 -8.79 -8.39 -3.53
CA THR A 147 -9.56 -7.17 -3.32
C THR A 147 -10.32 -6.85 -4.58
N ILE A 148 -11.61 -6.79 -4.48
CA ILE A 148 -12.50 -6.41 -5.57
C ILE A 148 -13.48 -5.33 -5.11
N TYR A 149 -13.98 -4.54 -6.06
CA TYR A 149 -15.04 -3.58 -5.77
C TYR A 149 -16.37 -4.30 -5.58
N THR A 150 -17.09 -3.97 -4.52
CA THR A 150 -18.47 -4.40 -4.34
C THR A 150 -19.40 -3.21 -4.38
N SER A 151 -20.45 -3.31 -5.15
CA SER A 151 -21.50 -2.31 -5.16
C SER A 151 -22.68 -2.78 -4.32
N ASN A 152 -22.81 -2.23 -3.13
CA ASN A 152 -24.07 -2.15 -2.42
C ASN A 152 -24.80 -0.83 -2.67
N ALA A 153 -24.23 0.05 -3.49
CA ALA A 153 -24.85 1.33 -3.82
C ALA A 153 -25.96 1.15 -4.86
N PRO A 154 -27.15 1.72 -4.65
CA PRO A 154 -28.26 1.62 -5.58
C PRO A 154 -28.01 2.38 -6.89
N THR A 155 -27.11 3.38 -6.87
CA THR A 155 -26.75 4.19 -8.04
C THR A 155 -25.25 4.43 -8.05
N TRP A 156 -24.62 4.04 -9.13
CA TRP A 156 -23.21 4.29 -9.39
C TRP A 156 -23.07 5.57 -10.22
N THR A 157 -22.38 6.56 -9.68
CA THR A 157 -22.03 7.77 -10.43
C THR A 157 -20.51 7.81 -10.59
N PRO A 158 -19.98 8.49 -11.62
CA PRO A 158 -18.54 8.66 -11.78
C PRO A 158 -17.85 9.28 -10.55
N ASP A 159 -18.59 10.03 -9.75
CA ASP A 159 -18.10 10.69 -8.54
C ASP A 159 -18.11 9.78 -7.30
N PHE A 160 -18.72 8.63 -7.40
CA PHE A 160 -18.84 7.66 -6.32
C PHE A 160 -18.20 6.35 -6.70
N ILE A 161 -17.05 6.05 -6.10
CA ILE A 161 -16.42 4.74 -6.20
C ILE A 161 -16.96 3.88 -5.07
N PRO A 162 -17.58 2.74 -5.37
CA PRO A 162 -18.12 1.86 -4.34
C PRO A 162 -16.99 1.38 -3.42
N PRO A 163 -17.28 1.15 -2.13
CA PRO A 163 -16.32 0.58 -1.22
C PRO A 163 -15.85 -0.77 -1.77
N HIS A 164 -14.55 -0.97 -1.80
CA HIS A 164 -13.99 -2.25 -2.14
C HIS A 164 -14.23 -3.24 -1.00
N CYS A 165 -14.53 -4.45 -1.39
CA CYS A 165 -14.58 -5.56 -0.45
C CYS A 165 -14.10 -6.79 -1.21
N MET A 166 -13.52 -7.74 -0.56
CA MET A 166 -13.00 -8.90 -0.98
C MET A 166 -13.97 -9.87 -1.29
N ARG A 167 -14.09 -10.89 -2.03
CA ARG A 167 -13.57 -12.04 -1.49
C ARG A 167 -13.90 -13.34 -2.15
N HIS A 168 -13.12 -13.85 -2.99
CA HIS A 168 -13.16 -15.27 -3.33
C HIS A 168 -11.73 -15.84 -3.29
N PRO A 169 -11.53 -17.13 -3.09
CA PRO A 169 -10.25 -17.76 -3.23
C PRO A 169 -9.73 -17.58 -4.66
N ILE A 170 -8.46 -17.20 -4.80
CA ILE A 170 -7.81 -17.06 -6.10
C ILE A 170 -7.07 -18.35 -6.42
N ASP A 171 -7.08 -18.77 -7.67
CA ASP A 171 -6.23 -19.83 -8.19
C ASP A 171 -5.23 -19.25 -9.20
N GLY A 172 -3.95 -19.25 -8.81
CA GLY A 172 -2.90 -18.55 -9.56
C GLY A 172 -2.91 -17.03 -9.33
N TYR A 173 -3.18 -16.24 -10.36
CA TYR A 173 -3.37 -14.79 -10.26
C TYR A 173 -4.66 -14.35 -10.95
N GLU A 174 -5.19 -13.23 -10.53
CA GLU A 174 -6.42 -12.65 -11.07
C GLU A 174 -6.27 -11.14 -11.25
N LYS A 175 -6.68 -10.63 -12.42
CA LYS A 175 -6.73 -9.19 -12.64
C LYS A 175 -7.86 -8.57 -11.82
N VAL A 176 -7.52 -7.51 -11.09
CA VAL A 176 -8.46 -6.73 -10.27
C VAL A 176 -8.31 -5.24 -10.58
N MET A 177 -9.30 -4.43 -10.21
CA MET A 177 -9.28 -3.00 -10.52
C MET A 177 -8.83 -2.13 -9.35
N ASN A 178 -8.59 -2.71 -8.17
CA ASN A 178 -8.28 -1.98 -6.96
C ASN A 178 -6.98 -2.44 -6.32
N VAL A 179 -6.16 -1.49 -5.88
CA VAL A 179 -5.00 -1.77 -5.03
C VAL A 179 -5.38 -1.76 -3.55
N SER A 180 -4.64 -2.53 -2.76
CA SER A 180 -4.62 -2.43 -1.30
C SER A 180 -3.44 -1.55 -0.89
N GLY A 181 -3.70 -0.49 -0.13
CA GLY A 181 -2.63 0.38 0.37
C GLY A 181 -1.65 -0.33 1.31
N GLY A 182 -2.08 -1.39 1.98
CA GLY A 182 -1.24 -2.21 2.85
C GLY A 182 -0.46 -3.32 2.14
N ASN A 183 -0.57 -3.43 0.81
CA ASN A 183 0.16 -4.42 0.02
C ASN A 183 0.12 -4.07 -1.47
N LEU A 184 1.11 -3.33 -1.95
CA LEU A 184 1.29 -3.01 -3.36
C LEU A 184 2.76 -3.23 -3.74
N PHE A 185 3.02 -4.18 -4.63
CA PHE A 185 4.35 -4.50 -5.13
C PHE A 185 4.43 -4.38 -6.66
N GLY A 186 5.51 -3.80 -7.16
CA GLY A 186 5.76 -3.69 -8.60
C GLY A 186 7.20 -3.27 -8.91
N SER A 187 7.48 -3.02 -10.21
CA SER A 187 8.76 -2.42 -10.60
C SER A 187 8.95 -1.05 -9.95
N GLY A 188 10.17 -0.65 -9.67
CA GLY A 188 10.46 0.66 -9.09
C GLY A 188 9.94 1.84 -9.90
N GLU A 189 9.75 1.66 -11.21
CA GLU A 189 9.20 2.68 -12.11
C GLU A 189 7.81 3.20 -11.69
N ILE A 190 7.00 2.35 -11.00
CA ILE A 190 5.67 2.77 -10.54
C ILE A 190 5.72 3.93 -9.55
N VAL A 191 6.83 4.13 -8.86
CA VAL A 191 7.00 5.26 -7.94
C VAL A 191 6.78 6.59 -8.66
N ASN A 192 7.24 6.73 -9.90
CA ASN A 192 7.03 7.95 -10.69
C ASN A 192 5.57 8.16 -11.10
N ILE A 193 4.79 7.10 -11.14
CA ILE A 193 3.35 7.13 -11.43
C ILE A 193 2.56 7.49 -10.17
N LEU A 194 2.96 6.92 -9.03
CA LEU A 194 2.25 7.06 -7.76
C LEU A 194 2.53 8.39 -7.04
N LYS A 195 3.65 9.04 -7.36
CA LYS A 195 3.96 10.39 -6.83
C LYS A 195 2.96 11.41 -7.33
N VAL A 196 2.35 12.12 -6.43
CA VAL A 196 1.36 13.14 -6.75
C VAL A 196 1.56 14.38 -5.91
N ASN A 197 1.75 15.50 -6.55
CA ASN A 197 2.14 16.79 -5.93
C ASN A 197 0.99 17.51 -5.22
N GLU A 198 -0.18 16.92 -5.05
CA GLU A 198 -1.34 17.56 -4.46
C GLU A 198 -1.92 16.78 -3.27
N TYR A 199 -2.53 17.53 -2.36
CA TYR A 199 -3.17 16.97 -1.17
C TYR A 199 -4.41 16.17 -1.55
N TYR A 200 -4.33 14.85 -1.39
CA TYR A 200 -5.49 13.97 -1.61
C TYR A 200 -6.31 13.81 -0.36
N ASN A 201 -7.58 13.51 -0.58
CA ASN A 201 -8.41 12.96 0.47
C ASN A 201 -7.76 11.65 0.98
N PRO A 202 -7.30 11.60 2.23
CA PRO A 202 -6.56 10.45 2.76
C PRO A 202 -7.35 9.14 2.79
N THR A 203 -8.67 9.20 2.56
CA THR A 203 -9.53 8.01 2.46
C THR A 203 -9.61 7.46 1.03
N LYS A 204 -8.99 8.13 0.05
CA LYS A 204 -9.09 7.79 -1.38
C LYS A 204 -7.77 7.34 -2.00
N GLU A 205 -6.75 7.10 -1.20
CA GLU A 205 -5.42 6.74 -1.69
C GLU A 205 -5.43 5.50 -2.58
N GLN A 206 -6.15 4.47 -2.19
CA GLN A 206 -6.20 3.20 -2.93
C GLN A 206 -6.83 3.37 -4.31
N GLU A 207 -7.91 4.12 -4.38
CA GLU A 207 -8.59 4.44 -5.62
C GLU A 207 -7.72 5.31 -6.52
N ILE A 208 -7.01 6.28 -5.95
CA ILE A 208 -6.08 7.15 -6.66
C ILE A 208 -4.96 6.32 -7.30
N TYR A 209 -4.30 5.48 -6.53
CA TYR A 209 -3.24 4.60 -7.04
C TYR A 209 -3.75 3.64 -8.11
N SER A 210 -4.94 3.08 -7.91
CA SER A 210 -5.58 2.21 -8.90
C SER A 210 -5.81 2.94 -10.24
N LEU A 211 -6.33 4.15 -10.18
CA LEU A 211 -6.57 4.97 -11.38
C LEU A 211 -5.28 5.40 -12.06
N LEU A 212 -4.28 5.84 -11.31
CA LEU A 212 -3.00 6.30 -11.87
C LEU A 212 -2.26 5.16 -12.57
N LEU A 213 -2.20 3.97 -11.95
CA LEU A 213 -1.63 2.77 -12.55
C LEU A 213 -2.37 2.40 -13.83
N PHE A 214 -3.71 2.35 -13.79
CA PHE A 214 -4.50 2.03 -14.95
C PHE A 214 -4.27 3.00 -16.12
N LYS A 215 -4.30 4.32 -15.87
CA LYS A 215 -4.03 5.34 -16.90
C LYS A 215 -2.63 5.26 -17.49
N SER A 216 -1.67 4.71 -16.74
CA SER A 216 -0.28 4.49 -17.18
C SER A 216 -0.07 3.12 -17.83
N GLY A 217 -1.16 2.40 -18.13
CA GLY A 217 -1.13 1.11 -18.81
C GLY A 217 -0.80 -0.09 -17.91
N TYR A 218 -0.72 0.11 -16.59
CA TYR A 218 -0.52 -0.99 -15.64
C TYR A 218 -1.84 -1.67 -15.29
N ASP A 219 -1.76 -2.98 -15.10
CA ASP A 219 -2.84 -3.78 -14.56
C ASP A 219 -2.51 -4.26 -13.15
N VAL A 220 -3.52 -4.31 -12.29
CA VAL A 220 -3.39 -4.81 -10.92
C VAL A 220 -3.76 -6.28 -10.88
N PHE A 221 -2.92 -7.09 -10.23
CA PHE A 221 -3.14 -8.52 -10.08
C PHE A 221 -3.16 -8.91 -8.61
N ALA A 222 -4.21 -9.59 -8.21
CA ALA A 222 -4.23 -10.34 -6.96
C ALA A 222 -3.59 -11.70 -7.18
N ILE A 223 -2.80 -12.17 -6.22
CA ILE A 223 -2.09 -13.45 -6.26
C ILE A 223 -2.63 -14.40 -5.20
N ARG A 224 -2.52 -15.71 -5.47
CA ARG A 224 -2.98 -16.75 -4.55
C ARG A 224 -2.20 -16.80 -3.24
N LYS A 225 -0.87 -16.62 -3.32
CA LYS A 225 0.00 -16.79 -2.16
C LYS A 225 0.00 -15.54 -1.30
N ASN A 226 -0.34 -15.69 -0.02
CA ASN A 226 -0.21 -14.59 0.92
C ASN A 226 1.25 -14.38 1.30
N ILE A 227 1.74 -13.16 1.13
CA ILE A 227 3.14 -12.78 1.41
C ILE A 227 3.21 -11.81 2.58
N ILE A 228 2.14 -11.03 2.81
CA ILE A 228 2.03 -10.03 3.87
C ILE A 228 0.84 -10.34 4.77
N TRP A 229 1.04 -10.21 6.07
CA TRP A 229 0.00 -10.21 7.09
C TRP A 229 -0.12 -8.82 7.69
N HIS A 230 -1.33 -8.46 8.09
CA HIS A 230 -1.68 -7.15 8.63
C HIS A 230 -2.46 -7.29 9.93
N LYS A 231 -2.16 -6.42 10.89
CA LYS A 231 -2.88 -6.36 12.16
C LYS A 231 -4.06 -5.42 12.05
N TYR A 232 -5.25 -5.99 12.02
CA TYR A 232 -6.48 -5.21 12.06
C TYR A 232 -6.88 -4.94 13.52
N ILE A 233 -6.52 -3.76 14.04
CA ILE A 233 -6.87 -3.37 15.41
C ILE A 233 -8.26 -2.75 15.41
N PRO A 234 -9.22 -3.31 16.19
CA PRO A 234 -10.50 -2.65 16.39
C PRO A 234 -10.30 -1.24 16.97
N ASN A 235 -10.96 -0.24 16.39
CA ASN A 235 -10.89 1.18 16.79
C ASN A 235 -9.60 1.96 16.50
N TYR A 236 -8.61 1.39 15.82
CA TYR A 236 -7.42 2.14 15.39
C TYR A 236 -7.77 3.31 14.45
N ASN A 237 -8.80 3.15 13.64
CA ASN A 237 -9.28 4.19 12.72
C ASN A 237 -9.88 5.44 13.39
N SER A 238 -10.28 5.39 14.67
CA SER A 238 -10.88 6.54 15.35
C SER A 238 -9.83 7.60 15.68
N SER A 239 -8.68 7.20 16.22
CA SER A 239 -7.61 8.15 16.59
C SER A 239 -7.01 8.87 15.38
N TYR A 240 -6.88 8.17 14.24
CA TYR A 240 -6.40 8.75 13.00
C TYR A 240 -7.40 9.77 12.41
N ARG A 241 -8.70 9.46 12.41
CA ARG A 241 -9.75 10.35 11.89
C ARG A 241 -9.97 11.57 12.75
N GLU A 242 -9.81 11.45 14.07
CA GLU A 242 -10.01 12.55 15.02
C GLU A 242 -8.87 13.57 15.00
N LEU A 243 -7.67 13.15 14.62
CA LEU A 243 -6.45 13.96 14.75
C LEU A 243 -5.93 14.53 13.42
N CYS A 244 -6.37 13.98 12.28
CA CYS A 244 -6.08 14.59 11.00
C CYS A 244 -6.85 15.91 10.86
N ASN A 245 -6.14 16.99 10.60
CA ASN A 245 -6.77 18.29 10.32
C ASN A 245 -7.40 18.27 8.91
N TRP A 246 -8.58 17.66 8.82
CA TRP A 246 -9.35 17.47 7.58
C TRP A 246 -9.71 18.78 6.90
N SER A 247 -9.62 19.93 7.61
CA SER A 247 -9.89 21.26 7.04
C SER A 247 -8.87 21.68 5.98
N LYS A 248 -7.70 21.04 5.94
CA LYS A 248 -6.67 21.26 4.92
C LYS A 248 -6.98 20.56 3.59
N PHE A 249 -7.91 19.61 3.58
CA PHE A 249 -8.31 18.88 2.37
C PHE A 249 -9.45 19.61 1.69
N ASN A 250 -9.40 19.74 0.38
CA ASN A 250 -10.53 20.28 -0.38
C ASN A 250 -11.62 19.19 -0.47
N PRO A 251 -12.71 19.26 0.32
CA PRO A 251 -13.76 18.25 0.31
C PRO A 251 -14.56 18.24 -0.99
N ASN A 252 -14.41 19.29 -1.81
CA ASN A 252 -15.12 19.49 -3.08
C ASN A 252 -14.30 19.06 -4.29
N MET A 253 -13.11 18.46 -4.09
CA MET A 253 -12.37 17.92 -5.22
C MET A 253 -13.11 16.68 -5.71
N ASP A 254 -13.80 16.85 -6.83
CA ASP A 254 -14.36 15.75 -7.58
C ASP A 254 -13.24 14.78 -7.95
N PHE A 255 -13.29 13.60 -7.35
CA PHE A 255 -12.26 12.59 -7.47
C PHE A 255 -11.98 12.24 -8.94
N VAL A 256 -13.01 12.13 -9.75
CA VAL A 256 -12.88 11.73 -11.16
C VAL A 256 -12.45 12.89 -12.04
N THR A 257 -13.03 14.08 -11.86
CA THR A 257 -12.69 15.27 -12.65
C THR A 257 -11.38 15.92 -12.19
N GLY A 258 -11.10 15.91 -10.89
CA GLY A 258 -9.85 16.44 -10.35
C GLY A 258 -8.61 15.63 -10.75
N LEU A 259 -8.76 14.31 -10.98
CA LEU A 259 -7.67 13.43 -11.41
C LEU A 259 -7.59 13.21 -12.93
N LYS A 260 -8.48 13.79 -13.73
CA LYS A 260 -8.47 13.58 -15.20
C LYS A 260 -7.14 13.99 -15.86
N ASP A 261 -6.47 14.97 -15.29
CA ASP A 261 -5.22 15.52 -15.82
C ASP A 261 -3.96 14.83 -15.24
N TYR A 262 -4.14 13.91 -14.28
CA TYR A 262 -3.05 13.16 -13.64
C TYR A 262 -2.88 11.76 -14.24
N GLY A 263 -1.66 11.24 -14.11
CA GLY A 263 -1.28 9.91 -14.54
C GLY A 263 -1.00 9.83 -16.04
N GLY A 264 -0.83 8.60 -16.51
CA GLY A 264 -0.53 8.32 -17.92
C GLY A 264 -1.70 8.60 -18.86
N THR A 265 -1.42 8.51 -20.15
CA THR A 265 -2.39 8.73 -21.22
C THR A 265 -2.68 7.46 -22.04
N GLU A 266 -2.21 6.31 -21.58
CA GLU A 266 -2.42 5.02 -22.28
C GLU A 266 -3.89 4.58 -22.21
N ARG A 267 -4.58 4.90 -21.12
CA ARG A 267 -6.01 4.61 -20.87
C ARG A 267 -6.70 5.82 -20.24
N THR A 268 -7.99 5.92 -20.42
CA THR A 268 -8.80 7.03 -19.91
C THR A 268 -9.40 6.72 -18.53
N THR A 269 -9.75 7.77 -17.79
CA THR A 269 -10.52 7.64 -16.54
C THR A 269 -11.88 6.96 -16.78
N LEU A 270 -12.54 7.24 -17.92
CA LEU A 270 -13.83 6.63 -18.27
C LEU A 270 -13.69 5.12 -18.51
N GLU A 271 -12.62 4.67 -19.15
CA GLU A 271 -12.34 3.24 -19.30
C GLU A 271 -12.15 2.57 -17.94
N TRP A 272 -11.40 3.19 -17.02
CA TRP A 272 -11.24 2.67 -15.66
C TRP A 272 -12.57 2.54 -14.93
N VAL A 273 -13.40 3.59 -14.94
CA VAL A 273 -14.73 3.57 -14.35
C VAL A 273 -15.59 2.44 -14.90
N ASN A 274 -15.56 2.22 -16.22
CA ASN A 274 -16.30 1.15 -16.87
C ASN A 274 -15.81 -0.25 -16.45
N GLU A 275 -14.50 -0.46 -16.32
CA GLU A 275 -13.93 -1.73 -15.86
C GLU A 275 -14.29 -2.01 -14.40
N VAL A 276 -14.14 -1.02 -13.50
CA VAL A 276 -14.60 -1.13 -12.12
C VAL A 276 -16.08 -1.50 -12.03
N TYR A 277 -16.91 -0.90 -12.88
CA TYR A 277 -18.33 -1.19 -12.92
C TYR A 277 -18.64 -2.63 -13.39
N LYS A 278 -17.87 -3.16 -14.34
CA LYS A 278 -17.97 -4.57 -14.75
C LYS A 278 -17.58 -5.52 -13.61
N GLU A 279 -16.47 -5.22 -12.93
CA GLU A 279 -16.00 -5.99 -11.77
C GLU A 279 -17.08 -6.03 -10.68
N CYS A 280 -17.68 -4.89 -10.33
CA CYS A 280 -18.78 -4.81 -9.36
C CYS A 280 -19.99 -5.69 -9.72
N LYS A 281 -20.30 -5.84 -11.01
CA LYS A 281 -21.41 -6.70 -11.45
C LYS A 281 -21.11 -8.19 -11.33
N THR A 282 -19.86 -8.58 -11.55
CA THR A 282 -19.46 -10.00 -11.46
C THR A 282 -19.44 -10.49 -10.01
N CYS A 283 -19.21 -9.61 -9.04
CA CYS A 283 -19.20 -9.94 -7.61
C CYS A 283 -20.57 -10.28 -7.01
N LYS A 284 -21.67 -10.11 -7.76
CA LYS A 284 -23.02 -10.40 -7.30
C LYS A 284 -23.47 -11.85 -7.54
N LYS A 285 -22.60 -12.69 -8.05
CA LYS A 285 -22.82 -14.13 -8.22
C LYS A 285 -22.04 -14.93 -7.18
#